data_d16d587c9470c7b2eba2d0c634e2a902
#
_entry.id   d16d587c9470c7b2eba2d0c634e2a902
#
_cell.length_a   1.000
_cell.length_b   1.000
_cell.length_c   1.000
_cell.angle_alpha   90.00
_cell.angle_beta   90.00
_cell.angle_gamma   90.00
#
_symmetry.space_group_name_H-M   'P 1'
#
loop_
_entity.id
_entity.type
_entity.pdbx_description
1 polymer ?
#
loop_
_entity_poly.entity_id
_entity_poly.type
_entity_poly.pdbx_seq_one_letter_code
_entity_poly.pdbx_strand_id
1 'polypeptide(L)'
;MSNHDSGNGGLTGHSFKTHTIEEIHNSEFTRNIRKQFLAGEKPAECNTCWVKEDNGGQSRRMFTNKMYKDTFDYNKASQLTSADGSTTQMPIYWDLRFGNLCNLKCVMCGPQSSSMWYKDWAKVHSTDHFYDSGTKIDMSDVSKQNRKDRASDYDWWESEHFWEQLDTHKEQLQHVYLVGGEPMLVEPHYKFLQKLIDSGISKNVVLEYDTNITNVHQRAIDQWKHFKKLMLRVSIDDFGEQNDYIRFPSKWYKLNENIQRIKDLVPNTQIEISITWQMLNAFTFLKLLDHFNEYYINIRILSHPVHMDAKHLPKQAKLDIIDMYTNSIHKDKLSHLISYLNNTLDYEDNCYLCVDFLEKLDEIRNTDWKKTFIELHKSINT
;
A
#
# COMPACT_ATOMS: atom_id res chain seq x y z
N MET A 1 12.13 0.42 -3.69
CA MET A 1 11.96 1.84 -4.09
C MET A 1 10.54 1.99 -4.57
N SER A 2 9.68 2.62 -3.78
CA SER A 2 8.38 3.07 -4.25
C SER A 2 8.60 4.43 -4.90
N ASN A 3 9.10 4.46 -6.13
CA ASN A 3 8.96 5.64 -6.95
C ASN A 3 7.47 5.76 -7.25
N HIS A 4 6.81 6.73 -6.63
CA HIS A 4 5.55 7.23 -7.12
C HIS A 4 5.85 7.93 -8.43
N ASP A 5 6.00 7.16 -9.52
CA ASP A 5 5.96 7.71 -10.84
C ASP A 5 4.49 8.04 -11.14
N SER A 6 4.12 9.28 -10.81
CA SER A 6 3.09 9.96 -11.57
C SER A 6 3.60 9.99 -13.01
N GLY A 7 2.81 9.59 -14.01
CA GLY A 7 3.20 9.36 -15.40
C GLY A 7 3.97 10.47 -16.14
N ASN A 8 4.47 11.48 -15.46
CA ASN A 8 5.30 12.58 -15.93
C ASN A 8 6.80 12.45 -15.58
N GLY A 9 7.30 11.21 -15.41
CA GLY A 9 8.74 11.01 -15.33
C GLY A 9 9.36 11.17 -13.96
N GLY A 10 8.58 11.07 -12.86
CA GLY A 10 9.06 10.97 -11.47
C GLY A 10 10.46 11.55 -11.17
N LEU A 11 11.13 11.03 -10.16
CA LEU A 11 12.51 11.43 -9.81
C LEU A 11 13.55 11.12 -10.90
N THR A 12 13.23 10.24 -11.86
CA THR A 12 14.16 9.82 -12.91
C THR A 12 13.97 10.54 -14.24
N GLY A 13 12.85 11.27 -14.44
CA GLY A 13 12.49 11.86 -15.74
C GLY A 13 12.09 10.84 -16.80
N HIS A 14 11.89 9.56 -16.45
CA HIS A 14 11.57 8.46 -17.35
C HIS A 14 10.13 7.98 -17.17
N SER A 15 9.51 7.55 -18.25
CA SER A 15 8.14 7.01 -18.26
C SER A 15 8.06 5.74 -19.08
N PHE A 16 7.31 4.76 -18.65
CA PHE A 16 6.97 3.56 -19.43
C PHE A 16 6.20 3.83 -20.71
N LYS A 17 5.71 5.07 -20.92
CA LYS A 17 5.12 5.48 -22.20
C LYS A 17 6.14 5.68 -23.31
N THR A 18 7.37 6.02 -22.95
CA THR A 18 8.39 6.51 -23.88
C THR A 18 9.77 5.89 -23.74
N HIS A 19 10.05 5.23 -22.62
CA HIS A 19 11.36 4.65 -22.31
C HIS A 19 11.27 3.15 -22.11
N THR A 20 12.32 2.45 -22.53
CA THR A 20 12.46 1.00 -22.29
C THR A 20 12.74 0.71 -20.84
N ILE A 21 12.53 -0.54 -20.42
CA ILE A 21 12.88 -1.00 -19.08
C ILE A 21 14.39 -0.90 -18.85
N GLU A 22 15.21 -1.17 -19.86
CA GLU A 22 16.66 -1.01 -19.80
C GLU A 22 17.07 0.44 -19.57
N GLU A 23 16.48 1.40 -20.30
CA GLU A 23 16.78 2.83 -20.13
C GLU A 23 16.41 3.31 -18.73
N ILE A 24 15.24 2.93 -18.22
CA ILE A 24 14.80 3.26 -16.86
C ILE A 24 15.72 2.61 -15.84
N HIS A 25 16.01 1.32 -16.01
CA HIS A 25 16.83 0.54 -15.07
C HIS A 25 18.30 0.98 -15.08
N ASN A 26 18.82 1.48 -16.20
CA ASN A 26 20.18 2.00 -16.33
C ASN A 26 20.22 3.54 -16.43
N SER A 27 19.18 4.24 -15.99
CA SER A 27 19.21 5.70 -15.87
C SER A 27 20.37 6.17 -14.98
N GLU A 28 20.82 7.40 -15.16
CA GLU A 28 21.90 7.97 -14.34
C GLU A 28 21.60 7.85 -12.83
N PHE A 29 20.35 8.11 -12.45
CA PHE A 29 19.88 7.99 -11.08
C PHE A 29 20.09 6.58 -10.51
N THR A 30 19.63 5.55 -11.20
CA THR A 30 19.74 4.15 -10.73
C THR A 30 21.18 3.63 -10.78
N ARG A 31 21.97 4.05 -11.76
CA ARG A 31 23.41 3.75 -11.83
C ARG A 31 24.17 4.35 -10.65
N ASN A 32 23.88 5.59 -10.28
CA ASN A 32 24.50 6.24 -9.13
C ASN A 32 24.19 5.53 -7.82
N ILE A 33 22.94 5.08 -7.61
CA ILE A 33 22.57 4.28 -6.44
C ILE A 33 23.37 2.97 -6.39
N ARG A 34 23.49 2.25 -7.54
CA ARG A 34 24.28 1.01 -7.58
C ARG A 34 25.75 1.25 -7.28
N LYS A 35 26.36 2.32 -7.80
CA LYS A 35 27.76 2.69 -7.47
C LYS A 35 27.95 2.91 -5.97
N GLN A 36 27.05 3.63 -5.32
CA GLN A 36 27.09 3.83 -3.88
C GLN A 36 26.99 2.51 -3.11
N PHE A 37 26.09 1.61 -3.49
CA PHE A 37 26.02 0.29 -2.89
C PHE A 37 27.31 -0.53 -3.08
N LEU A 38 27.91 -0.50 -4.27
CA LEU A 38 29.18 -1.19 -4.55
C LEU A 38 30.35 -0.60 -3.73
N ALA A 39 30.30 0.71 -3.45
CA ALA A 39 31.27 1.39 -2.57
C ALA A 39 31.00 1.16 -1.07
N GLY A 40 29.94 0.43 -0.70
CA GLY A 40 29.54 0.20 0.70
C GLY A 40 28.85 1.41 1.35
N GLU A 41 28.43 2.39 0.56
CA GLU A 41 27.74 3.58 1.02
C GLU A 41 26.23 3.33 1.27
N LYS A 42 25.61 4.23 2.01
CA LYS A 42 24.16 4.26 2.27
C LYS A 42 23.49 5.32 1.39
N PRO A 43 22.93 5.00 0.21
CA PRO A 43 22.23 5.99 -0.61
C PRO A 43 21.11 6.69 0.16
N ALA A 44 21.02 8.02 0.01
CA ALA A 44 20.05 8.86 0.70
C ALA A 44 18.60 8.47 0.34
N GLU A 45 18.37 8.02 -0.88
CA GLU A 45 17.08 7.56 -1.40
C GLU A 45 16.56 6.32 -0.66
N CYS A 46 17.45 5.60 0.03
CA CYS A 46 17.11 4.42 0.83
C CYS A 46 16.98 4.75 2.33
N ASN A 47 16.94 6.04 2.71
CA ASN A 47 16.98 6.48 4.11
C ASN A 47 15.87 5.85 4.98
N THR A 48 14.68 5.64 4.45
CA THR A 48 13.59 4.95 5.19
C THR A 48 14.00 3.54 5.66
N CYS A 49 14.77 2.82 4.83
CA CYS A 49 15.29 1.51 5.20
C CYS A 49 16.42 1.66 6.24
N TRP A 50 17.35 2.61 6.05
CA TRP A 50 18.47 2.81 6.95
C TRP A 50 18.01 3.19 8.35
N VAL A 51 17.12 4.17 8.47
CA VAL A 51 16.56 4.58 9.76
C VAL A 51 15.93 3.40 10.50
N LYS A 52 15.19 2.55 9.79
CA LYS A 52 14.57 1.37 10.40
C LYS A 52 15.60 0.34 10.85
N GLU A 53 16.64 0.10 10.05
CA GLU A 53 17.72 -0.84 10.36
C GLU A 53 18.62 -0.35 11.50
N ASP A 54 18.98 0.93 11.50
CA ASP A 54 19.79 1.55 12.55
C ASP A 54 19.06 1.56 13.91
N ASN A 55 17.71 1.48 13.91
CA ASN A 55 16.90 1.30 15.11
C ASN A 55 16.57 -0.19 15.43
N GLY A 56 17.29 -1.13 14.81
CA GLY A 56 17.15 -2.56 15.08
C GLY A 56 15.91 -3.24 14.45
N GLY A 57 15.20 -2.51 13.57
CA GLY A 57 14.02 -3.02 12.86
C GLY A 57 14.36 -3.72 11.55
N GLN A 58 13.46 -4.56 11.07
CA GLN A 58 13.58 -5.19 9.75
C GLN A 58 13.00 -4.29 8.65
N SER A 59 13.85 -3.84 7.73
CA SER A 59 13.45 -3.03 6.58
C SER A 59 12.92 -3.88 5.42
N ARG A 60 12.25 -3.21 4.46
CA ARG A 60 11.87 -3.86 3.19
C ARG A 60 13.09 -4.39 2.44
N ARG A 61 14.21 -3.66 2.46
CA ARG A 61 15.48 -4.08 1.86
C ARG A 61 15.99 -5.40 2.44
N MET A 62 16.03 -5.52 3.79
CA MET A 62 16.46 -6.76 4.45
C MET A 62 15.54 -7.94 4.10
N PHE A 63 14.23 -7.70 4.12
CA PHE A 63 13.23 -8.71 3.75
C PHE A 63 13.44 -9.19 2.31
N THR A 64 13.58 -8.26 1.37
CA THR A 64 13.77 -8.58 -0.06
C THR A 64 15.09 -9.31 -0.28
N ASN A 65 16.19 -8.87 0.34
CA ASN A 65 17.47 -9.55 0.25
C ASN A 65 17.39 -10.99 0.78
N LYS A 66 16.68 -11.21 1.90
CA LYS A 66 16.48 -12.57 2.43
C LYS A 66 15.63 -13.43 1.49
N MET A 67 14.61 -12.85 0.88
CA MET A 67 13.72 -13.57 -0.06
C MET A 67 14.48 -14.08 -1.30
N TYR A 68 15.40 -13.27 -1.80
CA TYR A 68 16.10 -13.55 -3.06
C TYR A 68 17.56 -14.00 -2.91
N LYS A 69 18.03 -14.25 -1.68
CA LYS A 69 19.45 -14.57 -1.39
C LYS A 69 20.02 -15.72 -2.23
N ASP A 70 19.20 -16.73 -2.52
CA ASP A 70 19.61 -17.91 -3.27
C ASP A 70 19.56 -17.70 -4.80
N THR A 71 18.83 -16.67 -5.24
CA THR A 71 18.69 -16.32 -6.67
C THR A 71 19.62 -15.18 -7.05
N PHE A 72 19.76 -14.21 -6.17
CA PHE A 72 20.45 -12.96 -6.47
C PHE A 72 21.06 -12.36 -5.19
N ASP A 73 22.29 -12.76 -4.89
CA ASP A 73 23.06 -12.20 -3.78
C ASP A 73 23.91 -10.99 -4.21
N TYR A 74 24.55 -10.34 -3.23
CA TYR A 74 25.40 -9.18 -3.46
C TYR A 74 26.57 -9.50 -4.40
N ASN A 75 27.24 -10.62 -4.22
CA ASN A 75 28.40 -10.99 -5.04
C ASN A 75 28.02 -11.15 -6.50
N LYS A 76 26.90 -11.85 -6.74
CA LYS A 76 26.35 -12.02 -8.09
C LYS A 76 25.93 -10.67 -8.69
N ALA A 77 25.24 -9.82 -7.91
CA ALA A 77 24.85 -8.48 -8.34
C ALA A 77 26.06 -7.62 -8.69
N SER A 78 27.10 -7.63 -7.87
CA SER A 78 28.33 -6.85 -8.10
C SER A 78 29.05 -7.29 -9.36
N GLN A 79 29.13 -8.59 -9.63
CA GLN A 79 29.74 -9.13 -10.86
C GLN A 79 29.00 -8.74 -12.13
N LEU A 80 27.68 -8.55 -12.05
CA LEU A 80 26.82 -8.19 -13.18
C LEU A 80 26.70 -6.67 -13.36
N THR A 81 27.31 -5.88 -12.47
CA THR A 81 27.26 -4.42 -12.50
C THR A 81 28.62 -3.86 -12.94
N SER A 82 28.61 -3.09 -14.02
CA SER A 82 29.82 -2.44 -14.55
C SER A 82 30.29 -1.29 -13.63
N ALA A 83 31.53 -0.82 -13.81
CA ALA A 83 32.12 0.25 -13.00
C ALA A 83 31.32 1.56 -13.07
N ASP A 84 30.61 1.84 -14.16
CA ASP A 84 29.73 2.99 -14.31
C ASP A 84 28.35 2.81 -13.66
N GLY A 85 28.10 1.65 -13.04
CA GLY A 85 26.85 1.29 -12.39
C GLY A 85 25.77 0.71 -13.33
N SER A 86 26.10 0.52 -14.63
CA SER A 86 25.17 -0.14 -15.57
C SER A 86 25.14 -1.65 -15.36
N THR A 87 24.04 -2.30 -15.75
CA THR A 87 23.90 -3.76 -15.67
C THR A 87 23.01 -4.28 -16.80
N THR A 88 23.32 -5.48 -17.26
CA THR A 88 22.49 -6.24 -18.22
C THR A 88 21.43 -7.08 -17.52
N GLN A 89 21.52 -7.22 -16.20
CA GLN A 89 20.52 -7.94 -15.40
C GLN A 89 19.26 -7.09 -15.25
N MET A 90 18.17 -7.54 -15.85
CA MET A 90 16.89 -6.85 -15.73
C MET A 90 16.20 -7.17 -14.39
N PRO A 91 15.27 -6.29 -13.94
CA PRO A 91 14.52 -6.51 -12.72
C PRO A 91 13.70 -7.79 -12.78
N ILE A 92 13.89 -8.66 -11.78
CA ILE A 92 13.11 -9.89 -11.62
C ILE A 92 11.84 -9.67 -10.79
N TYR A 93 11.73 -8.52 -10.13
CA TYR A 93 10.61 -8.08 -9.28
C TYR A 93 10.03 -6.78 -9.86
N TRP A 94 8.75 -6.82 -10.22
CA TRP A 94 8.03 -5.65 -10.74
C TRP A 94 6.94 -5.21 -9.76
N ASP A 95 6.98 -3.94 -9.36
CA ASP A 95 5.93 -3.24 -8.61
C ASP A 95 5.08 -2.46 -9.62
N LEU A 96 3.83 -2.89 -9.83
CA LEU A 96 2.94 -2.33 -10.84
C LEU A 96 1.69 -1.72 -10.19
N ARG A 97 1.41 -0.47 -10.54
CA ARG A 97 0.26 0.31 -10.06
C ARG A 97 -0.62 0.71 -11.22
N PHE A 98 -1.71 -0.04 -11.44
CA PHE A 98 -2.65 0.23 -12.53
C PHE A 98 -3.65 1.36 -12.18
N GLY A 99 -3.12 2.48 -11.65
CA GLY A 99 -3.90 3.68 -11.36
C GLY A 99 -4.54 3.70 -9.98
N ASN A 100 -5.49 4.61 -9.82
CA ASN A 100 -6.17 4.88 -8.56
C ASN A 100 -7.65 4.45 -8.54
N LEU A 101 -8.12 3.66 -9.52
CA LEU A 101 -9.48 3.16 -9.50
C LEU A 101 -9.67 2.25 -8.28
N CYS A 102 -10.58 2.62 -7.39
CA CYS A 102 -10.91 1.89 -6.18
C CYS A 102 -12.41 1.94 -5.93
N ASN A 103 -12.95 0.94 -5.24
CA ASN A 103 -14.34 0.89 -4.80
C ASN A 103 -14.54 1.32 -3.35
N LEU A 104 -13.46 1.71 -2.67
CA LEU A 104 -13.48 2.24 -1.31
C LEU A 104 -12.94 3.66 -1.27
N LYS A 105 -13.35 4.40 -0.24
CA LYS A 105 -12.83 5.73 0.12
C LYS A 105 -12.49 5.75 1.60
N CYS A 106 -11.49 4.93 1.95
CA CYS A 106 -11.00 4.79 3.32
C CYS A 106 -10.61 6.15 3.90
N VAL A 107 -10.87 6.36 5.18
CA VAL A 107 -10.68 7.69 5.83
C VAL A 107 -9.24 8.21 5.74
N MET A 108 -8.25 7.32 5.73
CA MET A 108 -6.84 7.68 5.61
C MET A 108 -6.35 7.80 4.16
N CYS A 109 -7.17 7.49 3.16
CA CYS A 109 -6.82 7.65 1.76
C CYS A 109 -7.15 9.04 1.24
N GLY A 110 -6.74 9.32 -0.01
CA GLY A 110 -7.07 10.53 -0.73
C GLY A 110 -7.26 10.26 -2.23
N PRO A 111 -7.48 11.31 -3.02
CA PRO A 111 -7.69 11.21 -4.47
C PRO A 111 -6.59 10.47 -5.23
N GLN A 112 -5.33 10.57 -4.79
CA GLN A 112 -4.19 9.87 -5.38
C GLN A 112 -4.29 8.35 -5.27
N SER A 113 -4.96 7.84 -4.22
CA SER A 113 -5.06 6.41 -3.94
C SER A 113 -6.44 5.83 -4.23
N SER A 114 -7.46 6.67 -4.38
CA SER A 114 -8.81 6.24 -4.71
C SER A 114 -9.61 7.29 -5.46
N SER A 115 -10.05 6.96 -6.67
CA SER A 115 -10.95 7.81 -7.46
C SER A 115 -12.30 8.05 -6.77
N MET A 116 -12.73 7.16 -5.87
CA MET A 116 -13.96 7.34 -5.07
C MET A 116 -13.90 8.55 -4.14
N TRP A 117 -12.69 9.01 -3.80
CA TRP A 117 -12.50 10.20 -2.96
C TRP A 117 -12.84 11.52 -3.64
N TYR A 118 -12.83 11.62 -4.96
CA TYR A 118 -12.94 12.88 -5.69
C TYR A 118 -14.12 13.73 -5.22
N LYS A 119 -15.30 13.12 -5.12
CA LYS A 119 -16.51 13.82 -4.67
C LYS A 119 -16.48 14.23 -3.20
N ASP A 120 -16.01 13.34 -2.31
CA ASP A 120 -15.92 13.62 -0.88
C ASP A 120 -14.82 14.65 -0.63
N TRP A 121 -13.67 14.53 -1.28
CA TRP A 121 -12.55 15.46 -1.20
C TRP A 121 -12.97 16.89 -1.56
N ALA A 122 -13.65 17.04 -2.70
CA ALA A 122 -14.13 18.33 -3.15
C ALA A 122 -15.05 19.02 -2.10
N LYS A 123 -15.90 18.25 -1.44
CA LYS A 123 -16.79 18.76 -0.38
C LYS A 123 -16.04 19.09 0.91
N VAL A 124 -15.17 18.17 1.39
CA VAL A 124 -14.42 18.35 2.65
C VAL A 124 -13.49 19.55 2.58
N HIS A 125 -12.80 19.73 1.43
CA HIS A 125 -11.78 20.77 1.26
C HIS A 125 -12.26 21.98 0.47
N SER A 126 -13.53 22.01 0.05
CA SER A 126 -14.10 23.11 -0.76
C SER A 126 -13.26 23.43 -2.00
N THR A 127 -12.80 22.37 -2.71
CA THR A 127 -11.95 22.48 -3.89
C THR A 127 -12.31 21.44 -4.94
N ASP A 128 -12.15 21.78 -6.20
CA ASP A 128 -12.39 20.89 -7.36
C ASP A 128 -11.09 20.26 -7.92
N HIS A 129 -9.97 20.47 -7.23
CA HIS A 129 -8.69 19.92 -7.66
C HIS A 129 -7.86 19.38 -6.49
N PHE A 130 -6.91 18.52 -6.83
CA PHE A 130 -5.93 17.94 -5.94
C PHE A 130 -4.55 17.97 -6.63
N TYR A 131 -3.48 18.15 -5.83
CA TYR A 131 -2.12 18.06 -6.35
C TYR A 131 -1.46 16.76 -5.89
N ASP A 132 -1.03 15.95 -6.84
CA ASP A 132 -0.24 14.75 -6.60
C ASP A 132 1.14 14.93 -7.24
N SER A 133 2.19 14.90 -6.40
CA SER A 133 3.59 15.05 -6.84
C SER A 133 3.83 16.22 -7.80
N GLY A 134 3.09 17.33 -7.59
CA GLY A 134 3.16 18.53 -8.42
C GLY A 134 2.20 18.56 -9.62
N THR A 135 1.51 17.47 -9.92
CA THR A 135 0.50 17.40 -10.96
C THR A 135 -0.87 17.80 -10.43
N LYS A 136 -1.54 18.72 -11.11
CA LYS A 136 -2.91 19.12 -10.77
C LYS A 136 -3.90 18.09 -11.32
N ILE A 137 -4.64 17.44 -10.44
CA ILE A 137 -5.75 16.54 -10.77
C ILE A 137 -7.05 17.31 -10.67
N ASP A 138 -7.76 17.49 -11.79
CA ASP A 138 -9.07 18.12 -11.83
C ASP A 138 -10.15 17.11 -11.46
N MET A 139 -10.91 17.42 -10.40
CA MET A 139 -12.00 16.59 -9.87
C MET A 139 -13.38 17.18 -10.16
N SER A 140 -13.48 18.26 -10.97
CA SER A 140 -14.74 18.97 -11.24
C SER A 140 -15.75 18.08 -11.96
N ASP A 141 -15.29 17.17 -12.82
CA ASP A 141 -16.15 16.23 -13.53
C ASP A 141 -16.28 14.89 -12.78
N VAL A 142 -17.16 14.87 -11.78
CA VAL A 142 -17.44 13.65 -10.99
C VAL A 142 -18.12 12.54 -11.81
N SER A 143 -18.65 12.83 -13.01
CA SER A 143 -19.21 11.79 -13.88
C SER A 143 -18.16 10.80 -14.35
N LYS A 144 -16.92 11.22 -14.40
CA LYS A 144 -15.75 10.41 -14.76
C LYS A 144 -15.11 9.68 -13.58
N GLN A 145 -15.66 9.75 -12.38
CA GLN A 145 -15.06 9.22 -11.14
C GLN A 145 -14.63 7.75 -11.23
N ASN A 146 -15.33 6.95 -12.04
CA ASN A 146 -15.05 5.52 -12.25
C ASN A 146 -14.48 5.22 -13.63
N ARG A 147 -14.03 6.21 -14.39
CA ARG A 147 -13.60 6.06 -15.78
C ARG A 147 -12.08 6.16 -15.93
N LYS A 148 -11.56 5.45 -16.92
CA LYS A 148 -10.14 5.40 -17.30
C LYS A 148 -9.57 6.78 -17.64
N ASP A 149 -10.37 7.62 -18.28
CA ASP A 149 -9.97 8.87 -18.89
C ASP A 149 -9.68 10.02 -17.92
N ARG A 150 -9.75 9.76 -16.60
CA ARG A 150 -9.29 10.73 -15.60
C ARG A 150 -7.82 10.67 -15.28
N ALA A 151 -7.21 9.62 -15.67
CA ALA A 151 -5.90 9.28 -15.20
C ALA A 151 -4.87 9.41 -16.32
N SER A 152 -4.80 10.57 -16.99
CA SER A 152 -3.74 10.79 -17.97
C SER A 152 -2.34 10.53 -17.39
N ASP A 153 -2.21 10.63 -16.05
CA ASP A 153 -0.99 10.37 -15.33
C ASP A 153 -0.86 8.93 -14.81
N TYR A 154 -1.98 8.17 -14.83
CA TYR A 154 -2.05 6.78 -14.35
C TYR A 154 -2.35 5.78 -15.47
N ASP A 155 -2.23 6.19 -16.74
CA ASP A 155 -2.62 5.41 -17.93
C ASP A 155 -1.43 4.81 -18.69
N TRP A 156 -0.27 4.72 -18.07
CA TRP A 156 0.96 4.20 -18.68
C TRP A 156 0.76 2.81 -19.32
N TRP A 157 -0.18 2.03 -18.83
CA TRP A 157 -0.56 0.72 -19.38
C TRP A 157 -1.38 0.79 -20.68
N GLU A 158 -1.84 1.95 -21.10
CA GLU A 158 -2.50 2.16 -22.38
C GLU A 158 -1.48 2.26 -23.54
N SER A 159 -0.22 2.52 -23.20
CA SER A 159 0.86 2.54 -24.17
C SER A 159 1.17 1.13 -24.70
N GLU A 160 1.17 0.97 -26.04
CA GLU A 160 1.63 -0.27 -26.67
C GLU A 160 3.07 -0.60 -26.26
N HIS A 161 3.89 0.43 -26.12
CA HIS A 161 5.28 0.31 -25.70
C HIS A 161 5.45 -0.48 -24.39
N PHE A 162 4.61 -0.24 -23.36
CA PHE A 162 4.64 -1.04 -22.13
C PHE A 162 4.43 -2.54 -22.40
N TRP A 163 3.46 -2.87 -23.27
CA TRP A 163 3.15 -4.27 -23.57
C TRP A 163 4.25 -4.95 -24.38
N GLU A 164 4.93 -4.23 -25.26
CA GLU A 164 6.12 -4.69 -25.97
C GLU A 164 7.29 -4.94 -25.03
N GLN A 165 7.52 -4.01 -24.08
CA GLN A 165 8.54 -4.19 -23.04
C GLN A 165 8.23 -5.38 -22.14
N LEU A 166 6.97 -5.62 -21.78
CA LEU A 166 6.57 -6.82 -21.07
C LEU A 166 6.91 -8.07 -21.88
N ASP A 167 6.55 -8.11 -23.16
CA ASP A 167 6.80 -9.28 -24.02
C ASP A 167 8.30 -9.55 -24.16
N THR A 168 9.14 -8.54 -24.16
CA THR A 168 10.60 -8.65 -24.24
C THR A 168 11.22 -9.19 -22.94
N HIS A 169 10.71 -8.80 -21.78
CA HIS A 169 11.37 -9.05 -20.48
C HIS A 169 10.67 -10.04 -19.57
N LYS A 170 9.47 -10.52 -19.93
CA LYS A 170 8.65 -11.39 -19.08
C LYS A 170 9.35 -12.69 -18.63
N GLU A 171 10.23 -13.24 -19.46
CA GLU A 171 10.95 -14.50 -19.15
C GLU A 171 11.84 -14.39 -17.90
N GLN A 172 12.21 -13.19 -17.50
CA GLN A 172 13.05 -12.94 -16.33
C GLN A 172 12.22 -12.68 -15.06
N LEU A 173 10.90 -12.50 -15.20
CA LEU A 173 10.01 -12.22 -14.07
C LEU A 173 9.94 -13.41 -13.12
N GLN A 174 10.15 -13.12 -11.84
CA GLN A 174 9.98 -14.09 -10.75
C GLN A 174 8.94 -13.64 -9.74
N HIS A 175 8.69 -12.33 -9.66
CA HIS A 175 7.76 -11.75 -8.72
C HIS A 175 7.07 -10.52 -9.31
N VAL A 176 5.77 -10.44 -9.13
CA VAL A 176 4.97 -9.27 -9.50
C VAL A 176 4.16 -8.82 -8.28
N TYR A 177 4.34 -7.57 -7.89
CA TYR A 177 3.59 -6.92 -6.83
C TYR A 177 2.58 -5.97 -7.44
N LEU A 178 1.32 -6.20 -7.18
CA LEU A 178 0.18 -5.50 -7.76
C LEU A 178 -0.52 -4.66 -6.69
N VAL A 179 -0.52 -3.36 -6.92
CA VAL A 179 -1.10 -2.36 -6.01
C VAL A 179 -1.76 -1.24 -6.81
N GLY A 180 -2.17 -0.18 -6.15
CA GLY A 180 -2.80 1.00 -6.75
C GLY A 180 -4.02 1.40 -5.96
N GLY A 181 -5.14 1.69 -6.62
CA GLY A 181 -6.45 1.80 -5.98
C GLY A 181 -6.88 0.43 -5.47
N GLU A 182 -7.58 -0.33 -6.32
CA GLU A 182 -7.84 -1.76 -6.12
C GLU A 182 -7.49 -2.51 -7.42
N PRO A 183 -6.44 -3.33 -7.43
CA PRO A 183 -5.95 -3.96 -8.66
C PRO A 183 -6.97 -4.79 -9.40
N MET A 184 -7.87 -5.48 -8.67
CA MET A 184 -8.88 -6.36 -9.25
C MET A 184 -10.05 -5.62 -9.95
N LEU A 185 -10.07 -4.28 -9.93
CA LEU A 185 -11.10 -3.49 -10.62
C LEU A 185 -10.69 -3.06 -12.03
N VAL A 186 -9.43 -3.23 -12.40
CA VAL A 186 -8.91 -2.69 -13.66
C VAL A 186 -8.64 -3.78 -14.69
N GLU A 187 -9.14 -3.60 -15.91
CA GLU A 187 -8.96 -4.58 -17.00
C GLU A 187 -7.49 -4.82 -17.38
N PRO A 188 -6.58 -3.81 -17.39
CA PRO A 188 -5.16 -4.04 -17.64
C PRO A 188 -4.50 -5.04 -16.70
N HIS A 189 -4.93 -5.13 -15.44
CA HIS A 189 -4.47 -6.16 -14.50
C HIS A 189 -4.74 -7.57 -15.05
N TYR A 190 -5.97 -7.84 -15.47
CA TYR A 190 -6.35 -9.15 -16.02
C TYR A 190 -5.64 -9.48 -17.33
N LYS A 191 -5.46 -8.46 -18.19
CA LYS A 191 -4.69 -8.59 -19.45
C LYS A 191 -3.23 -8.95 -19.15
N PHE A 192 -2.63 -8.31 -18.14
CA PHE A 192 -1.27 -8.59 -17.72
C PHE A 192 -1.12 -10.04 -17.24
N LEU A 193 -1.99 -10.51 -16.33
CA LEU A 193 -1.95 -11.89 -15.86
C LEU A 193 -2.15 -12.88 -17.00
N GLN A 194 -3.07 -12.62 -17.92
CA GLN A 194 -3.34 -13.49 -19.06
C GLN A 194 -2.12 -13.64 -19.96
N LYS A 195 -1.39 -12.54 -20.26
CA LYS A 195 -0.15 -12.61 -21.04
C LYS A 195 0.91 -13.50 -20.39
N LEU A 196 1.04 -13.45 -19.04
CA LEU A 196 1.97 -14.34 -18.32
C LEU A 196 1.51 -15.80 -18.35
N ILE A 197 0.21 -16.06 -18.34
CA ILE A 197 -0.37 -17.40 -18.44
C ILE A 197 -0.14 -17.97 -19.84
N ASP A 198 -0.49 -17.20 -20.87
CA ASP A 198 -0.39 -17.62 -22.28
C ASP A 198 1.07 -17.92 -22.69
N SER A 199 2.02 -17.20 -22.12
CA SER A 199 3.46 -17.47 -22.35
C SER A 199 3.99 -18.67 -21.54
N GLY A 200 3.23 -19.21 -20.61
CA GLY A 200 3.61 -20.34 -19.77
C GLY A 200 4.59 -20.02 -18.65
N ILE A 201 4.98 -18.74 -18.46
CA ILE A 201 5.92 -18.34 -17.38
C ILE A 201 5.23 -18.19 -16.03
N SER A 202 3.90 -18.02 -15.98
CA SER A 202 3.12 -17.81 -14.76
C SER A 202 3.46 -18.82 -13.66
N LYS A 203 3.70 -20.08 -14.01
CA LYS A 203 4.10 -21.15 -13.07
C LYS A 203 5.42 -20.90 -12.31
N ASN A 204 6.23 -19.93 -12.77
CA ASN A 204 7.49 -19.53 -12.14
C ASN A 204 7.36 -18.21 -11.36
N VAL A 205 6.24 -17.50 -11.52
CA VAL A 205 6.02 -16.15 -10.99
C VAL A 205 5.22 -16.20 -9.68
N VAL A 206 5.70 -15.49 -8.67
CA VAL A 206 4.96 -15.19 -7.45
C VAL A 206 4.12 -13.93 -7.70
N LEU A 207 2.82 -14.00 -7.41
CA LEU A 207 1.95 -12.83 -7.36
C LEU A 207 1.82 -12.34 -5.92
N GLU A 208 2.01 -11.05 -5.71
CA GLU A 208 1.82 -10.36 -4.44
C GLU A 208 0.83 -9.20 -4.65
N TYR A 209 -0.13 -9.05 -3.74
CA TYR A 209 -1.13 -7.98 -3.80
C TYR A 209 -1.22 -7.23 -2.48
N ASP A 210 -1.40 -5.91 -2.55
CA ASP A 210 -2.14 -5.18 -1.52
C ASP A 210 -3.56 -4.97 -2.06
N THR A 211 -4.56 -5.49 -1.34
CA THR A 211 -5.96 -5.46 -1.78
C THR A 211 -6.91 -5.26 -0.61
N ASN A 212 -8.02 -4.59 -0.89
CA ASN A 212 -9.12 -4.47 0.06
C ASN A 212 -10.04 -5.71 0.10
N ILE A 213 -9.85 -6.64 -0.82
CA ILE A 213 -10.55 -7.94 -0.94
C ILE A 213 -12.08 -7.86 -0.90
N THR A 214 -12.68 -6.69 -1.06
CA THR A 214 -14.14 -6.54 -1.02
C THR A 214 -14.82 -7.04 -2.30
N ASN A 215 -14.07 -7.14 -3.40
CA ASN A 215 -14.57 -7.56 -4.69
C ASN A 215 -13.59 -8.54 -5.37
N VAL A 216 -13.83 -9.83 -5.17
CA VAL A 216 -13.03 -10.92 -5.73
C VAL A 216 -13.81 -11.61 -6.85
N HIS A 217 -13.51 -11.22 -8.08
CA HIS A 217 -14.14 -11.84 -9.25
C HIS A 217 -13.66 -13.28 -9.49
N GLN A 218 -14.53 -14.14 -10.06
CA GLN A 218 -14.14 -15.49 -10.41
C GLN A 218 -12.95 -15.53 -11.38
N ARG A 219 -12.88 -14.58 -12.30
CA ARG A 219 -11.76 -14.44 -13.24
C ARG A 219 -10.40 -14.29 -12.53
N ALA A 220 -10.33 -13.54 -11.43
CA ALA A 220 -9.10 -13.42 -10.64
C ALA A 220 -8.70 -14.79 -10.05
N ILE A 221 -9.65 -15.47 -9.42
CA ILE A 221 -9.43 -16.81 -8.84
C ILE A 221 -8.93 -17.78 -9.90
N ASP A 222 -9.56 -17.79 -11.08
CA ASP A 222 -9.18 -18.70 -12.16
C ASP A 222 -7.78 -18.42 -12.68
N GLN A 223 -7.41 -17.16 -12.84
CA GLN A 223 -6.06 -16.79 -13.26
C GLN A 223 -5.01 -17.09 -12.18
N TRP A 224 -5.29 -16.82 -10.89
CA TRP A 224 -4.34 -17.04 -9.79
C TRP A 224 -3.86 -18.49 -9.68
N LYS A 225 -4.70 -19.46 -10.03
CA LYS A 225 -4.36 -20.89 -10.02
C LYS A 225 -3.20 -21.27 -10.92
N HIS A 226 -2.86 -20.44 -11.90
CA HIS A 226 -1.77 -20.68 -12.86
C HIS A 226 -0.41 -20.19 -12.35
N PHE A 227 -0.38 -19.47 -11.22
CA PHE A 227 0.84 -18.87 -10.71
C PHE A 227 1.54 -19.75 -9.67
N LYS A 228 2.86 -19.60 -9.56
CA LYS A 228 3.69 -20.35 -8.61
C LYS A 228 3.20 -20.24 -7.18
N LYS A 229 2.80 -19.03 -6.77
CA LYS A 229 2.31 -18.69 -5.44
C LYS A 229 1.50 -17.41 -5.50
N LEU A 230 0.47 -17.34 -4.69
CA LEU A 230 -0.29 -16.14 -4.44
C LEU A 230 -0.01 -15.63 -3.01
N MET A 231 0.34 -14.36 -2.87
CA MET A 231 0.53 -13.66 -1.61
C MET A 231 -0.44 -12.48 -1.56
N LEU A 232 -1.38 -12.50 -0.63
CA LEU A 232 -2.36 -11.42 -0.45
C LEU A 232 -2.11 -10.71 0.87
N ARG A 233 -1.74 -9.44 0.81
CA ARG A 233 -1.80 -8.54 1.95
C ARG A 233 -3.17 -7.88 1.96
N VAL A 234 -4.02 -8.43 2.81
CA VAL A 234 -5.40 -7.99 2.94
C VAL A 234 -5.47 -6.78 3.85
N SER A 235 -5.93 -5.68 3.31
CA SER A 235 -6.03 -4.41 4.02
C SER A 235 -7.27 -4.38 4.90
N ILE A 236 -7.09 -4.56 6.20
CA ILE A 236 -8.12 -4.54 7.24
C ILE A 236 -7.58 -3.72 8.41
N ASP A 237 -8.31 -2.71 8.89
CA ASP A 237 -7.78 -1.79 9.90
C ASP A 237 -8.42 -1.96 11.28
N ASP A 238 -9.62 -2.56 11.35
CA ASP A 238 -10.30 -2.82 12.61
C ASP A 238 -11.31 -3.98 12.47
N PHE A 239 -12.06 -4.27 13.51
CA PHE A 239 -13.05 -5.34 13.56
C PHE A 239 -14.48 -4.81 13.34
N GLY A 240 -15.27 -5.52 12.52
CA GLY A 240 -16.71 -5.23 12.37
C GLY A 240 -17.02 -3.85 11.80
N GLU A 241 -17.91 -3.13 12.49
CA GLU A 241 -18.40 -1.82 12.08
C GLU A 241 -17.31 -0.75 12.07
N GLN A 242 -16.31 -0.85 12.93
CA GLN A 242 -15.15 0.05 12.95
C GLN A 242 -14.37 -0.05 11.65
N ASN A 243 -14.14 -1.27 11.16
CA ASN A 243 -13.51 -1.45 9.85
C ASN A 243 -14.37 -0.90 8.71
N ASP A 244 -15.69 -1.10 8.76
CA ASP A 244 -16.62 -0.61 7.74
C ASP A 244 -16.65 0.92 7.70
N TYR A 245 -16.50 1.58 8.85
CA TYR A 245 -16.34 3.03 8.93
C TYR A 245 -15.00 3.48 8.33
N ILE A 246 -13.88 2.92 8.81
CA ILE A 246 -12.53 3.29 8.36
C ILE A 246 -12.39 3.06 6.85
N ARG A 247 -12.87 1.92 6.36
CA ARG A 247 -12.75 1.49 4.95
C ARG A 247 -14.06 1.65 4.19
N PHE A 248 -14.74 2.76 4.40
CA PHE A 248 -16.04 3.05 3.79
C PHE A 248 -16.02 2.92 2.25
N PRO A 249 -17.02 2.30 1.59
CA PRO A 249 -18.20 1.62 2.15
C PRO A 249 -18.04 0.09 2.23
N SER A 250 -16.93 -0.41 2.78
CA SER A 250 -16.72 -1.86 2.94
C SER A 250 -17.84 -2.51 3.77
N LYS A 251 -17.87 -3.85 3.73
CA LYS A 251 -18.77 -4.65 4.55
C LYS A 251 -18.00 -5.81 5.14
N TRP A 252 -17.85 -5.81 6.46
CA TRP A 252 -17.08 -6.78 7.23
C TRP A 252 -17.38 -8.23 6.87
N TYR A 253 -18.65 -8.59 6.75
CA TYR A 253 -19.05 -9.96 6.42
C TYR A 253 -18.51 -10.42 5.06
N LYS A 254 -18.44 -9.51 4.05
CA LYS A 254 -17.90 -9.83 2.72
C LYS A 254 -16.40 -10.09 2.73
N LEU A 255 -15.65 -9.41 3.61
CA LEU A 255 -14.22 -9.64 3.78
C LEU A 255 -13.96 -11.07 4.23
N ASN A 256 -14.68 -11.53 5.26
CA ASN A 256 -14.55 -12.88 5.80
C ASN A 256 -14.99 -13.95 4.76
N GLU A 257 -16.10 -13.73 4.08
CA GLU A 257 -16.55 -14.62 2.99
C GLU A 257 -15.50 -14.75 1.89
N ASN A 258 -14.91 -13.64 1.46
CA ASN A 258 -13.89 -13.62 0.41
C ASN A 258 -12.57 -14.28 0.88
N ILE A 259 -12.13 -14.05 2.11
CA ILE A 259 -10.98 -14.75 2.69
C ILE A 259 -11.19 -16.27 2.65
N GLN A 260 -12.34 -16.73 3.13
CA GLN A 260 -12.65 -18.15 3.13
C GLN A 260 -12.73 -18.71 1.70
N ARG A 261 -13.43 -18.03 0.81
CA ARG A 261 -13.55 -18.43 -0.61
C ARG A 261 -12.19 -18.57 -1.30
N ILE A 262 -11.24 -17.67 -1.01
CA ILE A 262 -9.89 -17.76 -1.57
C ILE A 262 -9.14 -18.94 -1.00
N LYS A 263 -9.20 -19.19 0.32
CA LYS A 263 -8.58 -20.36 0.95
C LYS A 263 -9.08 -21.66 0.32
N ASP A 264 -10.38 -21.75 0.05
CA ASP A 264 -11.00 -22.95 -0.52
C ASP A 264 -10.64 -23.17 -2.00
N LEU A 265 -10.56 -22.09 -2.80
CA LEU A 265 -10.39 -22.17 -4.26
C LEU A 265 -8.94 -22.02 -4.73
N VAL A 266 -8.07 -21.41 -3.93
CA VAL A 266 -6.64 -21.19 -4.20
C VAL A 266 -5.82 -21.57 -2.95
N PRO A 267 -5.72 -22.86 -2.61
CA PRO A 267 -5.19 -23.33 -1.30
C PRO A 267 -3.74 -22.96 -1.04
N ASN A 268 -2.94 -22.66 -2.06
CA ASN A 268 -1.54 -22.24 -1.91
C ASN A 268 -1.39 -20.72 -1.68
N THR A 269 -2.48 -20.03 -1.33
CA THR A 269 -2.45 -18.60 -1.05
C THR A 269 -1.87 -18.34 0.34
N GLN A 270 -0.86 -17.48 0.41
CA GLN A 270 -0.42 -16.88 1.67
C GLN A 270 -1.22 -15.61 1.91
N ILE A 271 -1.97 -15.58 3.00
CA ILE A 271 -2.73 -14.40 3.42
C ILE A 271 -2.01 -13.74 4.58
N GLU A 272 -1.80 -12.44 4.49
CA GLU A 272 -1.27 -11.54 5.50
C GLU A 272 -2.33 -10.45 5.77
N ILE A 273 -2.57 -10.12 7.03
CA ILE A 273 -3.44 -9.00 7.40
C ILE A 273 -2.57 -7.75 7.54
N SER A 274 -2.88 -6.72 6.77
CA SER A 274 -2.17 -5.44 6.79
C SER A 274 -3.03 -4.37 7.43
N ILE A 275 -2.57 -3.87 8.57
CA ILE A 275 -3.27 -2.88 9.39
C ILE A 275 -2.55 -1.54 9.28
N THR A 276 -3.32 -0.47 9.04
CA THR A 276 -2.87 0.90 9.22
C THR A 276 -3.34 1.39 10.58
N TRP A 277 -2.46 1.30 11.58
CA TRP A 277 -2.75 1.76 12.92
C TRP A 277 -2.75 3.28 12.98
N GLN A 278 -3.81 3.85 13.51
CA GLN A 278 -4.13 5.27 13.48
C GLN A 278 -4.98 5.69 14.67
N MET A 279 -5.28 6.97 14.80
CA MET A 279 -6.09 7.51 15.89
C MET A 279 -7.42 6.77 16.08
N LEU A 280 -8.15 6.46 14.99
CA LEU A 280 -9.46 5.82 15.07
C LEU A 280 -9.44 4.43 15.68
N ASN A 281 -8.49 3.60 15.27
CA ASN A 281 -8.46 2.20 15.71
C ASN A 281 -7.56 1.92 16.92
N ALA A 282 -6.93 2.96 17.49
CA ALA A 282 -5.99 2.78 18.60
C ALA A 282 -6.61 2.12 19.84
N PHE A 283 -7.90 2.35 20.12
CA PHE A 283 -8.61 1.75 21.24
C PHE A 283 -9.27 0.40 20.94
N THR A 284 -9.52 0.09 19.68
CA THR A 284 -10.45 -0.98 19.27
C THR A 284 -9.78 -2.17 18.59
N PHE A 285 -8.63 -1.99 17.97
CA PHE A 285 -8.07 -2.97 17.05
C PHE A 285 -7.54 -4.25 17.69
N LEU A 286 -7.44 -4.35 19.03
CA LEU A 286 -7.07 -5.60 19.72
C LEU A 286 -8.02 -6.75 19.37
N LYS A 287 -9.31 -6.46 19.20
CA LYS A 287 -10.30 -7.44 18.73
C LYS A 287 -9.95 -8.02 17.36
N LEU A 288 -9.36 -7.20 16.49
CA LEU A 288 -8.89 -7.64 15.18
C LEU A 288 -7.71 -8.61 15.31
N LEU A 289 -6.78 -8.35 16.24
CA LEU A 289 -5.64 -9.23 16.51
C LEU A 289 -6.09 -10.60 17.03
N ASP A 290 -7.12 -10.61 17.88
CA ASP A 290 -7.72 -11.86 18.39
C ASP A 290 -8.40 -12.65 17.26
N HIS A 291 -9.15 -11.97 16.40
CA HIS A 291 -9.88 -12.60 15.29
C HIS A 291 -8.95 -13.22 14.24
N PHE A 292 -7.85 -12.53 13.90
CA PHE A 292 -6.87 -13.00 12.92
C PHE A 292 -5.58 -13.54 13.54
N ASN A 293 -5.65 -14.13 14.74
CA ASN A 293 -4.48 -14.61 15.47
C ASN A 293 -3.67 -15.69 14.73
N GLU A 294 -4.31 -16.43 13.82
CA GLU A 294 -3.68 -17.46 12.96
C GLU A 294 -2.91 -16.90 11.76
N TYR A 295 -3.09 -15.60 11.44
CA TYR A 295 -2.46 -14.96 10.30
C TYR A 295 -1.22 -14.17 10.70
N TYR A 296 -0.30 -14.01 9.75
CA TYR A 296 0.72 -12.99 9.91
C TYR A 296 0.07 -11.60 9.81
N ILE A 297 0.33 -10.77 10.82
CA ILE A 297 -0.24 -9.43 10.92
C ILE A 297 0.87 -8.41 10.80
N ASN A 298 0.77 -7.52 9.81
CA ASN A 298 1.68 -6.41 9.58
C ASN A 298 0.99 -5.11 10.02
N ILE A 299 1.52 -4.48 11.06
CA ILE A 299 0.98 -3.23 11.61
C ILE A 299 1.89 -2.09 11.17
N ARG A 300 1.31 -1.10 10.49
CA ARG A 300 1.98 0.12 10.05
C ARG A 300 1.40 1.32 10.78
N ILE A 301 2.26 2.17 11.33
CA ILE A 301 1.84 3.43 11.94
C ILE A 301 1.50 4.42 10.83
N LEU A 302 0.32 5.03 10.91
CA LEU A 302 -0.10 6.09 10.01
C LEU A 302 0.63 7.39 10.37
N SER A 303 1.31 7.98 9.40
CA SER A 303 1.92 9.31 9.51
C SER A 303 1.26 10.36 8.61
N HIS A 304 0.52 9.90 7.61
CA HIS A 304 -0.23 10.74 6.68
C HIS A 304 -1.59 10.09 6.34
N PRO A 305 -2.68 10.87 6.35
CA PRO A 305 -2.76 12.30 6.66
C PRO A 305 -2.44 12.61 8.13
N VAL A 306 -1.72 13.71 8.37
CA VAL A 306 -1.16 14.06 9.69
C VAL A 306 -2.22 14.15 10.78
N HIS A 307 -3.42 14.66 10.47
CA HIS A 307 -4.52 14.81 11.43
C HIS A 307 -5.08 13.49 11.95
N MET A 308 -4.73 12.34 11.36
CA MET A 308 -5.15 11.01 11.82
C MET A 308 -4.02 10.25 12.54
N ASP A 309 -2.84 10.83 12.64
CA ASP A 309 -1.71 10.24 13.35
C ASP A 309 -1.99 10.21 14.86
N ALA A 310 -1.89 9.04 15.48
CA ALA A 310 -2.17 8.84 16.91
C ALA A 310 -1.26 9.66 17.85
N LYS A 311 -0.14 10.21 17.37
CA LYS A 311 0.70 11.12 18.17
C LYS A 311 -0.04 12.40 18.61
N HIS A 312 -1.11 12.78 17.91
CA HIS A 312 -1.91 13.95 18.20
C HIS A 312 -3.07 13.68 19.17
N LEU A 313 -3.21 12.46 19.69
CA LEU A 313 -4.13 12.15 20.78
C LEU A 313 -3.74 12.92 22.07
N PRO A 314 -4.73 13.26 22.92
CA PRO A 314 -4.46 13.78 24.26
C PRO A 314 -3.51 12.88 25.04
N LYS A 315 -2.68 13.47 25.90
CA LYS A 315 -1.68 12.71 26.69
C LYS A 315 -2.31 11.57 27.50
N GLN A 316 -3.45 11.82 28.12
CA GLN A 316 -4.16 10.79 28.90
C GLN A 316 -4.63 9.64 28.01
N ALA A 317 -5.18 9.93 26.83
CA ALA A 317 -5.58 8.91 25.87
C ALA A 317 -4.40 8.02 25.44
N LYS A 318 -3.21 8.61 25.21
CA LYS A 318 -1.99 7.84 24.91
C LYS A 318 -1.59 6.93 26.06
N LEU A 319 -1.67 7.41 27.31
CA LEU A 319 -1.36 6.62 28.51
C LEU A 319 -2.33 5.45 28.67
N ASP A 320 -3.62 5.68 28.45
CA ASP A 320 -4.66 4.63 28.53
C ASP A 320 -4.42 3.54 27.47
N ILE A 321 -4.05 3.92 26.24
CA ILE A 321 -3.70 2.98 25.17
C ILE A 321 -2.42 2.20 25.53
N ILE A 322 -1.40 2.87 26.05
CA ILE A 322 -0.15 2.21 26.49
C ILE A 322 -0.45 1.17 27.57
N ASP A 323 -1.27 1.52 28.56
CA ASP A 323 -1.66 0.58 29.64
C ASP A 323 -2.42 -0.62 29.05
N MET A 324 -3.42 -0.37 28.21
CA MET A 324 -4.20 -1.40 27.55
C MET A 324 -3.31 -2.35 26.73
N TYR A 325 -2.34 -1.83 25.96
CA TYR A 325 -1.44 -2.64 25.13
C TYR A 325 -0.43 -3.42 25.97
N THR A 326 0.08 -2.79 27.03
CA THR A 326 1.06 -3.42 27.93
C THR A 326 0.46 -4.60 28.69
N ASN A 327 -0.83 -4.54 29.01
CA ASN A 327 -1.57 -5.59 29.71
C ASN A 327 -2.22 -6.62 28.75
N SER A 328 -2.09 -6.42 27.44
CA SER A 328 -2.62 -7.33 26.42
C SER A 328 -1.75 -8.57 26.24
N ILE A 329 -2.39 -9.69 25.84
CA ILE A 329 -1.68 -10.90 25.39
C ILE A 329 -0.84 -10.66 24.12
N HIS A 330 -1.10 -9.56 23.41
CA HIS A 330 -0.40 -9.14 22.19
C HIS A 330 0.76 -8.17 22.45
N LYS A 331 1.14 -7.93 23.70
CA LYS A 331 2.15 -6.95 24.13
C LYS A 331 3.41 -6.94 23.25
N ASP A 332 3.95 -8.11 22.95
CA ASP A 332 5.19 -8.23 22.17
C ASP A 332 5.01 -7.73 20.73
N LYS A 333 3.88 -8.04 20.10
CA LYS A 333 3.52 -7.52 18.77
C LYS A 333 3.33 -6.00 18.76
N LEU A 334 2.90 -5.44 19.89
CA LEU A 334 2.54 -4.04 20.07
C LEU A 334 3.69 -3.16 20.59
N SER A 335 4.84 -3.76 20.88
CA SER A 335 5.99 -3.07 21.49
C SER A 335 6.41 -1.81 20.73
N HIS A 336 6.38 -1.83 19.40
CA HIS A 336 6.70 -0.68 18.56
C HIS A 336 5.65 0.45 18.64
N LEU A 337 4.36 0.11 18.84
CA LEU A 337 3.28 1.09 19.05
C LEU A 337 3.37 1.71 20.45
N ILE A 338 3.65 0.89 21.46
CA ILE A 338 3.89 1.36 22.83
C ILE A 338 5.07 2.32 22.85
N SER A 339 6.17 1.96 22.18
CA SER A 339 7.35 2.83 22.05
C SER A 339 7.01 4.13 21.30
N TYR A 340 6.25 4.05 20.22
CA TYR A 340 5.81 5.22 19.45
C TYR A 340 5.00 6.19 20.31
N LEU A 341 4.02 5.70 21.06
CA LEU A 341 3.20 6.53 21.95
C LEU A 341 4.02 7.14 23.08
N ASN A 342 4.91 6.37 23.72
CA ASN A 342 5.81 6.89 24.76
C ASN A 342 6.69 8.01 24.25
N ASN A 343 7.26 7.87 23.04
CA ASN A 343 8.13 8.89 22.43
C ASN A 343 7.35 10.14 21.95
N THR A 344 6.03 10.06 21.92
CA THR A 344 5.15 11.16 21.46
C THR A 344 4.22 11.68 22.55
N LEU A 345 4.44 11.33 23.83
CA LEU A 345 3.55 11.73 24.94
C LEU A 345 3.38 13.25 25.05
N ASP A 346 4.45 14.00 24.83
CA ASP A 346 4.47 15.46 24.97
C ASP A 346 4.25 16.19 23.61
N TYR A 347 3.88 15.45 22.56
CA TYR A 347 3.44 16.10 21.31
C TYR A 347 2.14 16.85 21.53
N GLU A 348 2.02 17.98 20.86
CA GLU A 348 0.85 18.84 20.91
C GLU A 348 -0.41 18.06 20.52
N ASP A 349 -1.46 18.22 21.34
CA ASP A 349 -2.76 17.68 21.06
C ASP A 349 -3.43 18.50 19.94
N ASN A 350 -3.57 17.88 18.78
CA ASN A 350 -4.23 18.42 17.61
C ASN A 350 -5.39 17.52 17.16
N CYS A 351 -5.98 16.73 18.07
CA CYS A 351 -7.08 15.82 17.76
C CYS A 351 -8.32 16.54 17.18
N TYR A 352 -8.50 17.83 17.48
CA TYR A 352 -9.58 18.64 16.92
C TYR A 352 -9.56 18.69 15.38
N LEU A 353 -8.38 18.59 14.75
CA LEU A 353 -8.27 18.52 13.29
C LEU A 353 -8.86 17.21 12.73
N CYS A 354 -8.67 16.11 13.46
CA CYS A 354 -9.28 14.84 13.12
C CYS A 354 -10.80 14.89 13.32
N VAL A 355 -11.25 15.46 14.43
CA VAL A 355 -12.68 15.62 14.74
C VAL A 355 -13.40 16.43 13.66
N ASP A 356 -12.88 17.60 13.29
CA ASP A 356 -13.44 18.44 12.21
C ASP A 356 -13.53 17.67 10.88
N PHE A 357 -12.48 16.93 10.55
CA PHE A 357 -12.47 16.12 9.34
C PHE A 357 -13.52 15.00 9.38
N LEU A 358 -13.65 14.28 10.51
CA LEU A 358 -14.61 13.18 10.66
C LEU A 358 -16.05 13.69 10.67
N GLU A 359 -16.33 14.84 11.30
CA GLU A 359 -17.67 15.45 11.30
C GLU A 359 -18.11 15.83 9.88
N LYS A 360 -17.23 16.42 9.09
CA LYS A 360 -17.49 16.70 7.66
C LYS A 360 -17.73 15.42 6.86
N LEU A 361 -16.98 14.36 7.11
CA LEU A 361 -17.19 13.06 6.45
C LEU A 361 -18.52 12.43 6.85
N ASP A 362 -18.88 12.49 8.13
CA ASP A 362 -20.15 11.94 8.63
C ASP A 362 -21.36 12.59 7.97
N GLU A 363 -21.35 13.93 7.81
CA GLU A 363 -22.38 14.66 7.06
C GLU A 363 -22.46 14.18 5.60
N ILE A 364 -21.31 13.97 4.94
CA ILE A 364 -21.25 13.57 3.53
C ILE A 364 -21.67 12.11 3.33
N ARG A 365 -21.32 11.24 4.27
CA ARG A 365 -21.47 9.79 4.18
C ARG A 365 -22.68 9.24 4.92
N ASN A 366 -23.35 10.08 5.71
CA ASN A 366 -24.40 9.68 6.64
C ASN A 366 -23.93 8.58 7.62
N THR A 367 -22.78 8.83 8.26
CA THR A 367 -22.15 7.98 9.26
C THR A 367 -22.07 8.71 10.60
N ASP A 368 -21.57 8.05 11.66
CA ASP A 368 -21.44 8.66 13.00
C ASP A 368 -20.20 8.06 13.70
N TRP A 369 -19.07 8.77 13.62
CA TRP A 369 -17.83 8.33 14.22
C TRP A 369 -17.91 8.24 15.75
N LYS A 370 -18.71 9.11 16.39
CA LYS A 370 -18.85 9.17 17.85
C LYS A 370 -19.51 7.91 18.41
N LYS A 371 -20.47 7.36 17.65
CA LYS A 371 -21.10 6.08 17.99
C LYS A 371 -20.21 4.87 17.63
N THR A 372 -19.47 4.97 16.53
CA THR A 372 -18.62 3.88 16.06
C THR A 372 -17.37 3.71 16.94
N PHE A 373 -16.76 4.82 17.40
CA PHE A 373 -15.53 4.81 18.20
C PHE A 373 -15.77 5.48 19.58
N ILE A 374 -16.62 4.84 20.39
CA ILE A 374 -17.10 5.37 21.68
C ILE A 374 -15.93 5.67 22.65
N GLU A 375 -14.95 4.80 22.73
CA GLU A 375 -13.79 4.95 23.61
C GLU A 375 -12.94 6.16 23.20
N LEU A 376 -12.66 6.31 21.92
CA LEU A 376 -11.96 7.47 21.38
C LEU A 376 -12.75 8.76 21.68
N HIS A 377 -14.05 8.76 21.39
CA HIS A 377 -14.91 9.94 21.63
C HIS A 377 -14.88 10.37 23.11
N LYS A 378 -14.91 9.41 24.03
CA LYS A 378 -14.80 9.73 25.47
C LYS A 378 -13.43 10.30 25.81
N SER A 379 -12.36 9.71 25.30
CA SER A 379 -10.98 10.07 25.68
C SER A 379 -10.53 11.45 25.17
N ILE A 380 -11.15 11.98 24.12
CA ILE A 380 -10.83 13.32 23.59
C ILE A 380 -11.71 14.43 24.17
N ASN A 381 -12.73 14.09 24.97
CA ASN A 381 -13.62 15.06 25.63
C ASN A 381 -13.41 15.13 27.14
N THR A 382 -12.41 14.42 27.66
CA THR A 382 -11.96 14.51 29.05
C THR A 382 -10.75 15.40 29.19
#